data_09f1f989a4b923f9b685868dd9606832
#
_entry.id   09f1f989a4b923f9b685868dd9606832
#
_cell.length_a   1.000
_cell.length_b   1.000
_cell.length_c   1.000
_cell.angle_alpha   90.00
_cell.angle_beta   90.00
_cell.angle_gamma   90.00
#
_symmetry.space_group_name_H-M   'P 1'
#
loop_
_entity.id
_entity.type
_entity.pdbx_description
1 polymer ?
#
loop_
_entity_poly.entity_id
_entity_poly.type
_entity_poly.pdbx_seq_one_letter_code
_entity_poly.pdbx_strand_id
1 'polypeptide(L)'
;TEQSKTSYEIMHQDGSCLNNKENNWQFSQVIESTRFHVYLFGAGHIAQALVKLLLPLAAKVHWIETREYQNRIENIDLSHAYLDYQETDIPEQLIETALPNSFFIVMTHDHGLDFQLCQAILKRQVKQQDIRYFGMIGSTTKRANFERRLLARGVSPETLTSLICPMGITGIHSKEPNLIAIAITAQLLQYL
;
A
#
# COMPACT_ATOMS: atom_id res chain seq x y z
N THR A 1 17.06 30.67 31.37
CA THR A 1 16.91 29.59 30.37
C THR A 1 17.24 28.27 31.04
N GLU A 2 16.19 27.64 31.59
CA GLU A 2 16.28 26.27 32.14
C GLU A 2 16.33 25.29 30.96
N GLN A 3 17.45 24.60 30.84
CA GLN A 3 17.56 23.41 30.02
C GLN A 3 16.83 22.27 30.74
N SER A 4 15.71 21.82 30.18
CA SER A 4 15.03 20.61 30.63
C SER A 4 15.97 19.42 30.41
N LYS A 5 16.51 18.87 31.48
CA LYS A 5 17.20 17.57 31.47
C LYS A 5 16.13 16.48 31.33
N THR A 6 16.00 15.94 30.13
CA THR A 6 15.23 14.70 29.91
C THR A 6 16.15 13.53 30.35
N SER A 7 15.82 12.86 31.42
CA SER A 7 16.49 11.64 31.85
C SER A 7 15.82 10.44 31.20
N TYR A 8 16.59 9.59 30.55
CA TYR A 8 16.13 8.31 30.00
C TYR A 8 16.74 7.18 30.83
N GLU A 9 15.92 6.22 31.22
CA GLU A 9 16.39 4.95 31.77
C GLU A 9 16.46 3.93 30.65
N ILE A 10 17.65 3.32 30.49
CA ILE A 10 17.86 2.25 29.52
C ILE A 10 17.84 0.94 30.30
N MET A 11 16.89 0.06 29.94
CA MET A 11 16.76 -1.25 30.56
C MET A 11 17.18 -2.36 29.59
N HIS A 12 17.77 -3.43 30.10
CA HIS A 12 17.94 -4.68 29.36
C HIS A 12 16.59 -5.36 29.13
N GLN A 13 16.55 -6.31 28.20
CA GLN A 13 15.35 -7.13 27.94
C GLN A 13 14.89 -7.93 29.17
N ASP A 14 15.78 -8.16 30.14
CA ASP A 14 15.50 -8.82 31.43
C ASP A 14 14.99 -7.87 32.54
N GLY A 15 14.83 -6.57 32.23
CA GLY A 15 14.33 -5.57 33.17
C GLY A 15 15.40 -4.97 34.11
N SER A 16 16.69 -5.27 33.92
CA SER A 16 17.77 -4.67 34.72
C SER A 16 18.20 -3.29 34.18
N CYS A 17 18.43 -2.32 35.08
CA CYS A 17 18.93 -1.00 34.71
C CYS A 17 20.41 -1.03 34.38
N LEU A 18 20.81 -0.43 33.28
CA LEU A 18 22.21 -0.19 32.92
C LEU A 18 22.76 0.99 33.71
N ASN A 19 23.56 0.69 34.73
CA ASN A 19 24.32 1.68 35.49
C ASN A 19 25.79 1.64 35.05
N ASN A 20 26.22 2.61 34.21
CA ASN A 20 27.62 2.72 33.87
C ASN A 20 28.20 4.05 34.41
N LYS A 21 29.32 3.95 35.13
CA LYS A 21 30.02 5.11 35.71
C LYS A 21 30.93 5.85 34.74
N GLU A 22 31.05 5.39 33.50
CA GLU A 22 31.85 6.07 32.47
C GLU A 22 30.90 6.76 31.47
N ASN A 23 31.04 8.07 31.34
CA ASN A 23 30.15 8.96 30.56
C ASN A 23 30.17 8.79 29.02
N ASN A 24 30.35 7.58 28.52
CA ASN A 24 30.38 7.31 27.08
C ASN A 24 29.16 6.46 26.66
N TRP A 25 27.98 7.08 26.62
CA TRP A 25 26.76 6.44 26.15
C TRP A 25 26.61 6.64 24.65
N GLN A 26 26.50 5.54 23.92
CA GLN A 26 26.02 5.57 22.55
C GLN A 26 24.59 4.97 22.53
N PHE A 27 23.61 5.81 22.28
CA PHE A 27 22.24 5.39 22.07
C PHE A 27 22.02 5.17 20.57
N SER A 28 21.61 3.98 20.19
CA SER A 28 21.23 3.66 18.82
C SER A 28 19.79 3.18 18.82
N GLN A 29 18.89 3.97 18.25
CA GLN A 29 17.52 3.58 18.03
C GLN A 29 17.32 3.33 16.54
N VAL A 30 16.93 2.12 16.17
CA VAL A 30 16.44 1.82 14.82
C VAL A 30 14.99 2.29 14.75
N ILE A 31 14.77 3.41 14.08
CA ILE A 31 13.40 3.86 13.75
C ILE A 31 13.04 3.22 12.43
N GLU A 32 12.10 2.28 12.44
CA GLU A 32 11.49 1.82 11.21
C GLU A 32 10.75 2.99 10.59
N SER A 33 11.30 3.51 9.51
CA SER A 33 10.76 4.69 8.83
C SER A 33 9.52 4.36 7.99
N THR A 34 9.35 3.09 7.62
CA THR A 34 8.20 2.62 6.83
C THR A 34 7.01 2.32 7.75
N ARG A 35 5.90 3.04 7.52
CA ARG A 35 4.67 2.86 8.30
C ARG A 35 3.80 1.72 7.78
N PHE A 36 3.74 1.57 6.44
CA PHE A 36 2.90 0.57 5.79
C PHE A 36 3.39 0.29 4.36
N HIS A 37 3.07 -0.88 3.84
CA HIS A 37 3.44 -1.31 2.49
C HIS A 37 2.24 -1.23 1.56
N VAL A 38 2.43 -0.62 0.39
CA VAL A 38 1.42 -0.49 -0.66
C VAL A 38 1.91 -1.17 -1.93
N TYR A 39 1.20 -2.19 -2.37
CA TYR A 39 1.39 -2.83 -3.68
C TYR A 39 0.43 -2.21 -4.67
N LEU A 40 0.95 -1.34 -5.53
CA LEU A 40 0.19 -0.54 -6.48
C LEU A 40 0.41 -1.10 -7.89
N PHE A 41 -0.63 -1.65 -8.48
CA PHE A 41 -0.63 -2.22 -9.83
C PHE A 41 -1.19 -1.23 -10.84
N GLY A 42 -0.34 -0.80 -11.79
CA GLY A 42 -0.63 0.18 -12.83
C GLY A 42 0.04 1.52 -12.61
N ALA A 43 0.49 2.18 -13.71
CA ALA A 43 1.24 3.44 -13.68
C ALA A 43 0.53 4.59 -14.40
N GLY A 44 -0.80 4.55 -14.53
CA GLY A 44 -1.61 5.63 -15.11
C GLY A 44 -1.59 6.91 -14.27
N HIS A 45 -2.25 7.95 -14.76
CA HIS A 45 -2.25 9.29 -14.14
C HIS A 45 -2.70 9.29 -12.67
N ILE A 46 -3.72 8.47 -12.32
CA ILE A 46 -4.19 8.35 -10.93
C ILE A 46 -3.11 7.69 -10.06
N ALA A 47 -2.45 6.64 -10.55
CA ALA A 47 -1.38 5.98 -9.84
C ALA A 47 -0.20 6.92 -9.59
N GLN A 48 0.22 7.70 -10.59
CA GLN A 48 1.27 8.71 -10.45
C GLN A 48 0.91 9.77 -9.40
N ALA A 49 -0.33 10.27 -9.42
CA ALA A 49 -0.81 11.22 -8.41
C ALA A 49 -0.83 10.59 -7.00
N LEU A 50 -1.23 9.31 -6.90
CA LEU A 50 -1.29 8.58 -5.63
C LEU A 50 0.11 8.35 -5.04
N VAL A 51 1.10 7.95 -5.85
CA VAL A 51 2.49 7.79 -5.42
C VAL A 51 3.03 9.08 -4.81
N LYS A 52 2.81 10.23 -5.46
CA LYS A 52 3.24 11.54 -4.94
C LYS A 52 2.66 11.87 -3.56
N LEU A 53 1.46 11.40 -3.26
CA LEU A 53 0.82 11.59 -1.95
C LEU A 53 1.27 10.58 -0.89
N LEU A 54 1.61 9.35 -1.31
CA LEU A 54 1.99 8.28 -0.39
C LEU A 54 3.43 8.41 0.12
N LEU A 55 4.38 8.83 -0.73
CA LEU A 55 5.80 8.93 -0.36
C LEU A 55 6.04 9.81 0.86
N PRO A 56 5.44 11.02 1.00
CA PRO A 56 5.60 11.85 2.19
C PRO A 56 5.01 11.24 3.47
N LEU A 57 4.14 10.22 3.34
CA LEU A 57 3.50 9.54 4.47
C LEU A 57 4.32 8.36 5.00
N ALA A 58 5.55 8.18 4.52
CA ALA A 58 6.41 7.04 4.81
C ALA A 58 5.77 5.69 4.45
N ALA A 59 4.95 5.67 3.39
CA ALA A 59 4.47 4.44 2.77
C ALA A 59 5.59 3.84 1.89
N LYS A 60 5.95 2.59 2.10
CA LYS A 60 6.80 1.87 1.15
C LYS A 60 5.92 1.43 -0.03
N VAL A 61 6.07 2.08 -1.17
CA VAL A 61 5.27 1.83 -2.37
C VAL A 61 6.03 0.86 -3.28
N HIS A 62 5.51 -0.35 -3.43
CA HIS A 62 5.88 -1.30 -4.48
C HIS A 62 4.99 -1.00 -5.68
N TRP A 63 5.56 -0.31 -6.67
CA TRP A 63 4.82 0.19 -7.82
C TRP A 63 5.07 -0.67 -9.04
N ILE A 64 4.04 -1.40 -9.49
CA ILE A 64 4.14 -2.47 -10.46
C ILE A 64 3.41 -2.09 -11.76
N GLU A 65 4.10 -2.17 -12.89
CA GLU A 65 3.53 -2.00 -14.22
C GLU A 65 3.89 -3.20 -15.10
N THR A 66 3.01 -3.54 -16.06
CA THR A 66 3.22 -4.66 -16.99
C THR A 66 3.68 -4.22 -18.39
N ARG A 67 3.87 -2.94 -18.58
CA ARG A 67 4.32 -2.34 -19.85
C ARG A 67 5.63 -1.60 -19.64
N GLU A 68 6.37 -1.37 -20.70
CA GLU A 68 7.45 -0.37 -20.69
C GLU A 68 6.84 1.02 -20.53
N TYR A 69 6.81 1.54 -19.32
CA TYR A 69 6.11 2.76 -18.98
C TYR A 69 6.97 3.80 -18.26
N GLN A 70 8.16 3.45 -17.84
CA GLN A 70 9.06 4.32 -17.05
C GLN A 70 9.25 5.71 -17.69
N ASN A 71 9.39 5.77 -19.02
CA ASN A 71 9.57 7.01 -19.76
C ASN A 71 8.30 7.92 -19.77
N ARG A 72 7.17 7.46 -19.25
CA ARG A 72 5.90 8.21 -19.14
C ARG A 72 5.58 8.63 -17.72
N ILE A 73 6.49 8.35 -16.78
CA ILE A 73 6.37 8.76 -15.39
C ILE A 73 6.98 10.15 -15.25
N GLU A 74 6.17 11.10 -14.80
CA GLU A 74 6.55 12.50 -14.74
C GLU A 74 6.64 13.00 -13.30
N ASN A 75 7.74 13.71 -13.01
CA ASN A 75 7.94 14.39 -11.73
C ASN A 75 7.83 13.45 -10.50
N ILE A 76 8.38 12.23 -10.63
CA ILE A 76 8.56 11.26 -9.55
C ILE A 76 10.00 10.76 -9.61
N ASP A 77 10.71 10.87 -8.50
CA ASP A 77 12.04 10.29 -8.35
C ASP A 77 11.90 8.78 -8.10
N LEU A 78 12.20 7.98 -9.13
CA LEU A 78 12.13 6.51 -9.05
C LEU A 78 13.21 5.91 -8.14
N SER A 79 14.25 6.69 -7.76
CA SER A 79 15.27 6.27 -6.81
C SER A 79 14.92 6.57 -5.35
N HIS A 80 13.73 7.13 -5.09
CA HIS A 80 13.29 7.49 -3.75
C HIS A 80 13.29 6.28 -2.81
N ALA A 81 13.80 6.42 -1.59
CA ALA A 81 14.00 5.31 -0.64
C ALA A 81 12.73 4.51 -0.31
N TYR A 82 11.55 5.15 -0.35
CA TYR A 82 10.26 4.51 -0.12
C TYR A 82 9.54 4.06 -1.40
N LEU A 83 10.17 4.15 -2.56
CA LEU A 83 9.63 3.70 -3.83
C LEU A 83 10.42 2.51 -4.36
N ASP A 84 9.72 1.49 -4.82
CA ASP A 84 10.25 0.33 -5.54
C ASP A 84 9.41 0.18 -6.81
N TYR A 85 9.90 0.75 -7.91
CA TYR A 85 9.22 0.68 -9.21
C TYR A 85 9.72 -0.52 -10.00
N GLN A 86 8.79 -1.33 -10.50
CA GLN A 86 9.10 -2.55 -11.25
C GLN A 86 8.22 -2.68 -12.49
N GLU A 87 8.83 -3.03 -13.61
CA GLU A 87 8.15 -3.48 -14.82
C GLU A 87 8.27 -5.01 -14.91
N THR A 88 7.14 -5.73 -15.00
CA THR A 88 7.12 -7.20 -14.98
C THR A 88 5.91 -7.77 -15.72
N ASP A 89 6.11 -8.87 -16.43
CA ASP A 89 5.06 -9.62 -17.10
C ASP A 89 4.25 -10.54 -16.16
N ILE A 90 4.71 -10.72 -14.92
CA ILE A 90 4.14 -11.66 -13.95
C ILE A 90 3.83 -10.97 -12.61
N PRO A 91 2.98 -9.94 -12.59
CA PRO A 91 2.70 -9.14 -11.41
C PRO A 91 2.08 -9.94 -10.26
N GLU A 92 1.45 -11.10 -10.54
CA GLU A 92 0.84 -11.97 -9.54
C GLU A 92 1.86 -12.55 -8.56
N GLN A 93 3.11 -12.75 -8.96
CA GLN A 93 4.17 -13.24 -8.07
C GLN A 93 4.42 -12.27 -6.91
N LEU A 94 4.30 -10.97 -7.16
CA LEU A 94 4.46 -9.95 -6.12
C LEU A 94 3.30 -9.96 -5.09
N ILE A 95 2.13 -10.48 -5.48
CA ILE A 95 1.03 -10.70 -4.54
C ILE A 95 1.37 -11.86 -3.60
N GLU A 96 1.96 -12.94 -4.13
CA GLU A 96 2.29 -14.14 -3.33
C GLU A 96 3.40 -13.85 -2.30
N THR A 97 4.39 -13.03 -2.67
CA THR A 97 5.56 -12.69 -1.85
C THR A 97 5.38 -11.42 -1.02
N ALA A 98 4.26 -10.74 -1.14
CA ALA A 98 3.99 -9.50 -0.43
C ALA A 98 4.07 -9.67 1.10
N LEU A 99 4.48 -8.62 1.78
CA LEU A 99 4.51 -8.59 3.24
C LEU A 99 3.10 -8.67 3.83
N PRO A 100 2.92 -9.29 5.00
CA PRO A 100 1.63 -9.30 5.69
C PRO A 100 1.18 -7.88 6.06
N ASN A 101 -0.11 -7.70 6.25
CA ASN A 101 -0.75 -6.41 6.55
C ASN A 101 -0.50 -5.33 5.48
N SER A 102 -0.27 -5.74 4.24
CA SER A 102 -0.08 -4.83 3.10
C SER A 102 -1.41 -4.34 2.52
N PHE A 103 -1.29 -3.22 1.82
CA PHE A 103 -2.36 -2.59 1.07
C PHE A 103 -2.19 -2.95 -0.41
N PHE A 104 -3.24 -3.49 -1.02
CA PHE A 104 -3.26 -3.84 -2.44
C PHE A 104 -4.19 -2.90 -3.21
N ILE A 105 -3.65 -2.26 -4.25
CA ILE A 105 -4.38 -1.29 -5.06
C ILE A 105 -4.26 -1.67 -6.53
N VAL A 106 -5.39 -1.98 -7.17
CA VAL A 106 -5.46 -2.39 -8.57
C VAL A 106 -6.04 -1.26 -9.41
N MET A 107 -5.25 -0.73 -10.33
CA MET A 107 -5.64 0.34 -11.25
C MET A 107 -4.89 0.25 -12.58
N THR A 108 -4.85 -0.94 -13.17
CA THR A 108 -4.17 -1.13 -14.44
C THR A 108 -4.99 -0.57 -15.61
N HIS A 109 -4.39 -0.54 -16.79
CA HIS A 109 -5.05 -0.11 -18.02
C HIS A 109 -5.93 -1.21 -18.64
N ASP A 110 -5.80 -2.47 -18.17
CA ASP A 110 -6.46 -3.64 -18.73
C ASP A 110 -7.43 -4.27 -17.72
N HIS A 111 -8.68 -4.36 -18.10
CA HIS A 111 -9.72 -4.97 -17.27
C HIS A 111 -9.53 -6.49 -17.06
N GLY A 112 -8.87 -7.18 -18.03
CA GLY A 112 -8.54 -8.59 -17.91
C GLY A 112 -7.48 -8.80 -16.83
N LEU A 113 -6.42 -7.99 -16.86
CA LEU A 113 -5.36 -7.99 -15.86
C LEU A 113 -5.90 -7.59 -14.48
N ASP A 114 -6.71 -6.52 -14.39
CA ASP A 114 -7.37 -6.16 -13.13
C ASP A 114 -8.12 -7.35 -12.53
N PHE A 115 -8.83 -8.12 -13.37
CA PHE A 115 -9.58 -9.28 -12.91
C PHE A 115 -8.66 -10.41 -12.40
N GLN A 116 -7.55 -10.69 -13.09
CA GLN A 116 -6.56 -11.70 -12.68
C GLN A 116 -5.92 -11.30 -11.34
N LEU A 117 -5.48 -10.06 -11.19
CA LEU A 117 -4.91 -9.54 -9.97
C LEU A 117 -5.91 -9.60 -8.80
N CYS A 118 -7.17 -9.18 -9.03
CA CYS A 118 -8.22 -9.31 -8.01
C CYS A 118 -8.43 -10.76 -7.58
N GLN A 119 -8.40 -11.70 -8.50
CA GLN A 119 -8.53 -13.13 -8.19
C GLN A 119 -7.34 -13.64 -7.36
N ALA A 120 -6.12 -13.24 -7.69
CA ALA A 120 -4.91 -13.61 -6.95
C ALA A 120 -4.91 -13.04 -5.53
N ILE A 121 -5.29 -11.75 -5.37
CA ILE A 121 -5.37 -11.09 -4.07
C ILE A 121 -6.44 -11.75 -3.18
N LEU A 122 -7.62 -12.04 -3.73
CA LEU A 122 -8.68 -12.74 -2.98
C LEU A 122 -8.27 -14.16 -2.59
N LYS A 123 -7.52 -14.88 -3.45
CA LYS A 123 -6.96 -16.19 -3.12
C LYS A 123 -5.97 -16.10 -1.96
N ARG A 124 -5.11 -15.06 -1.93
CA ARG A 124 -4.24 -14.78 -0.79
C ARG A 124 -5.06 -14.50 0.47
N GLN A 125 -6.10 -13.67 0.38
CA GLN A 125 -6.96 -13.34 1.52
C GLN A 125 -7.59 -14.59 2.14
N VAL A 126 -8.08 -15.53 1.32
CA VAL A 126 -8.61 -16.80 1.82
C VAL A 126 -7.53 -17.63 2.53
N LYS A 127 -6.31 -17.68 1.97
CA LYS A 127 -5.23 -18.54 2.45
C LYS A 127 -4.50 -17.99 3.67
N GLN A 128 -4.26 -16.66 3.72
CA GLN A 128 -3.37 -16.04 4.70
C GLN A 128 -4.09 -15.08 5.65
N GLN A 129 -5.23 -14.50 5.24
CA GLN A 129 -6.01 -13.52 6.02
C GLN A 129 -5.16 -12.32 6.52
N ASP A 130 -4.19 -11.91 5.73
CA ASP A 130 -3.16 -10.95 6.10
C ASP A 130 -3.18 -9.66 5.26
N ILE A 131 -4.29 -9.38 4.58
CA ILE A 131 -4.48 -8.18 3.77
C ILE A 131 -5.10 -7.07 4.64
N ARG A 132 -4.43 -5.93 4.74
CA ARG A 132 -4.93 -4.78 5.48
C ARG A 132 -5.99 -4.01 4.71
N TYR A 133 -5.77 -3.85 3.39
CA TYR A 133 -6.67 -3.13 2.49
C TYR A 133 -6.57 -3.72 1.08
N PHE A 134 -7.70 -3.87 0.43
CA PHE A 134 -7.75 -4.25 -0.98
C PHE A 134 -8.74 -3.39 -1.75
N GLY A 135 -8.22 -2.55 -2.66
CA GLY A 135 -9.01 -1.66 -3.48
C GLY A 135 -8.77 -1.82 -4.98
N MET A 136 -9.82 -1.59 -5.76
CA MET A 136 -9.74 -1.56 -7.21
C MET A 136 -10.38 -0.28 -7.75
N ILE A 137 -9.69 0.35 -8.72
CA ILE A 137 -10.30 1.48 -9.45
C ILE A 137 -11.41 0.98 -10.37
N GLY A 138 -12.55 1.60 -10.29
CA GLY A 138 -13.68 1.23 -11.15
C GLY A 138 -14.99 1.83 -10.69
N SER A 139 -15.98 1.74 -11.59
CA SER A 139 -17.38 2.10 -11.30
C SER A 139 -18.08 0.96 -10.55
N THR A 140 -19.25 1.27 -9.98
CA THR A 140 -20.16 0.27 -9.41
C THR A 140 -20.53 -0.81 -10.43
N THR A 141 -20.66 -0.46 -11.71
CA THR A 141 -20.91 -1.42 -12.80
C THR A 141 -19.73 -2.39 -12.99
N LYS A 142 -18.47 -1.88 -12.95
CA LYS A 142 -17.27 -2.74 -13.02
C LYS A 142 -17.24 -3.67 -11.82
N ARG A 143 -17.51 -3.15 -10.62
CA ARG A 143 -17.61 -3.94 -9.38
C ARG A 143 -18.61 -5.09 -9.53
N ALA A 144 -19.85 -4.81 -9.92
CA ALA A 144 -20.90 -5.82 -10.05
C ALA A 144 -20.52 -6.92 -11.09
N ASN A 145 -19.89 -6.52 -12.20
CA ASN A 145 -19.41 -7.47 -13.21
C ASN A 145 -18.29 -8.37 -12.66
N PHE A 146 -17.36 -7.82 -11.88
CA PHE A 146 -16.28 -8.59 -11.28
C PHE A 146 -16.82 -9.54 -10.21
N GLU A 147 -17.70 -9.10 -9.33
CA GLU A 147 -18.35 -9.96 -8.32
C GLU A 147 -19.03 -11.16 -8.95
N ARG A 148 -19.89 -10.94 -9.97
CA ARG A 148 -20.57 -12.03 -10.66
C ARG A 148 -19.57 -13.07 -11.22
N ARG A 149 -18.48 -12.62 -11.84
CA ARG A 149 -17.46 -13.49 -12.42
C ARG A 149 -16.63 -14.23 -11.35
N LEU A 150 -16.33 -13.57 -10.22
CA LEU A 150 -15.59 -14.15 -9.10
C LEU A 150 -16.45 -15.20 -8.37
N LEU A 151 -17.73 -14.92 -8.12
CA LEU A 151 -18.69 -15.89 -7.57
C LEU A 151 -18.78 -17.13 -8.46
N ALA A 152 -18.90 -16.94 -9.79
CA ALA A 152 -18.94 -18.07 -10.74
C ALA A 152 -17.63 -18.90 -10.74
N ARG A 153 -16.53 -18.40 -10.17
CA ARG A 153 -15.25 -19.10 -9.99
C ARG A 153 -15.05 -19.63 -8.56
N GLY A 154 -16.10 -19.61 -7.75
CA GLY A 154 -16.08 -20.20 -6.40
C GLY A 154 -15.52 -19.28 -5.31
N VAL A 155 -15.33 -17.99 -5.58
CA VAL A 155 -15.02 -17.03 -4.51
C VAL A 155 -16.28 -16.82 -3.67
N SER A 156 -16.17 -16.92 -2.34
CA SER A 156 -17.33 -16.75 -1.47
C SER A 156 -17.78 -15.30 -1.35
N PRO A 157 -19.06 -15.02 -1.08
CA PRO A 157 -19.56 -13.67 -0.84
C PRO A 157 -18.83 -12.96 0.30
N GLU A 158 -18.45 -13.68 1.35
CA GLU A 158 -17.73 -13.15 2.51
C GLU A 158 -16.33 -12.66 2.08
N THR A 159 -15.62 -13.45 1.27
CA THR A 159 -14.32 -13.05 0.74
C THR A 159 -14.41 -11.79 -0.12
N LEU A 160 -15.48 -11.64 -0.90
CA LEU A 160 -15.70 -10.47 -1.75
C LEU A 160 -15.92 -9.18 -0.97
N THR A 161 -16.30 -9.24 0.30
CA THR A 161 -16.43 -8.04 1.14
C THR A 161 -15.09 -7.32 1.34
N SER A 162 -13.97 -8.01 1.22
CA SER A 162 -12.63 -7.42 1.32
C SER A 162 -12.26 -6.53 0.13
N LEU A 163 -12.91 -6.68 -1.02
CA LEU A 163 -12.66 -5.84 -2.19
C LEU A 163 -13.42 -4.53 -2.10
N ILE A 164 -12.74 -3.42 -2.09
CA ILE A 164 -13.32 -2.07 -2.11
C ILE A 164 -13.30 -1.53 -3.55
N CYS A 165 -14.48 -1.26 -4.11
CA CYS A 165 -14.64 -0.67 -5.42
C CYS A 165 -16.05 -0.03 -5.52
N PRO A 166 -16.16 1.25 -5.86
CA PRO A 166 -15.09 2.21 -6.12
C PRO A 166 -14.23 2.51 -4.88
N MET A 167 -12.94 2.85 -5.12
CA MET A 167 -12.05 3.35 -4.07
C MET A 167 -12.26 4.84 -3.81
N GLY A 168 -11.87 5.28 -2.62
CA GLY A 168 -11.91 6.66 -2.17
C GLY A 168 -13.00 6.92 -1.12
N ILE A 169 -12.79 7.93 -0.30
CA ILE A 169 -13.80 8.36 0.68
C ILE A 169 -15.03 8.93 0.00
N THR A 170 -16.17 8.81 0.64
CA THR A 170 -17.43 9.43 0.18
C THR A 170 -17.34 10.96 0.25
N GLY A 171 -18.06 11.64 -0.65
CA GLY A 171 -18.14 13.10 -0.70
C GLY A 171 -17.16 13.75 -1.68
N ILE A 172 -16.13 13.06 -2.16
CA ILE A 172 -15.27 13.54 -3.24
C ILE A 172 -15.71 12.86 -4.56
N HIS A 173 -16.40 13.60 -5.39
CA HIS A 173 -16.87 13.14 -6.71
C HIS A 173 -16.10 13.89 -7.79
N SER A 174 -15.10 13.26 -8.38
CA SER A 174 -14.29 13.87 -9.44
C SER A 174 -13.84 12.83 -10.46
N LYS A 175 -13.48 13.32 -11.66
CA LYS A 175 -12.76 12.57 -12.68
C LYS A 175 -11.30 12.98 -12.78
N GLU A 176 -10.89 14.00 -12.01
CA GLU A 176 -9.52 14.50 -12.01
C GLU A 176 -8.62 13.55 -11.23
N PRO A 177 -7.49 13.10 -11.83
CA PRO A 177 -6.59 12.14 -11.19
C PRO A 177 -6.13 12.55 -9.80
N ASN A 178 -5.80 13.81 -9.59
CA ASN A 178 -5.32 14.31 -8.31
C ASN A 178 -6.40 14.23 -7.21
N LEU A 179 -7.64 14.59 -7.54
CA LEU A 179 -8.75 14.55 -6.58
C LEU A 179 -9.14 13.10 -6.24
N ILE A 180 -9.10 12.21 -7.23
CA ILE A 180 -9.29 10.76 -7.00
C ILE A 180 -8.18 10.23 -6.09
N ALA A 181 -6.92 10.58 -6.34
CA ALA A 181 -5.78 10.16 -5.52
C ALA A 181 -5.89 10.66 -4.08
N ILE A 182 -6.34 11.90 -3.86
CA ILE A 182 -6.60 12.44 -2.51
C ILE A 182 -7.67 11.61 -1.80
N ALA A 183 -8.79 11.32 -2.48
CA ALA A 183 -9.87 10.53 -1.89
C ALA A 183 -9.41 9.11 -1.51
N ILE A 184 -8.59 8.48 -2.37
CA ILE A 184 -8.01 7.16 -2.09
C ILE A 184 -7.03 7.26 -0.93
N THR A 185 -6.11 8.23 -0.92
CA THR A 185 -5.16 8.41 0.19
C THR A 185 -5.87 8.58 1.53
N ALA A 186 -6.89 9.44 1.58
CA ALA A 186 -7.68 9.63 2.79
C ALA A 186 -8.37 8.33 3.24
N GLN A 187 -8.84 7.50 2.30
CA GLN A 187 -9.41 6.19 2.62
C GLN A 187 -8.36 5.25 3.20
N LEU A 188 -7.16 5.16 2.60
CA LEU A 188 -6.08 4.29 3.09
C LEU A 188 -5.69 4.62 4.52
N LEU A 189 -5.63 5.92 4.88
CA LEU A 189 -5.29 6.36 6.24
C LEU A 189 -6.30 5.91 7.31
N GLN A 190 -7.53 5.57 6.93
CA GLN A 190 -8.53 5.01 7.85
C GLN A 190 -8.23 3.55 8.27
N TYR A 191 -7.33 2.90 7.53
CA TYR A 191 -6.93 1.51 7.77
C TYR A 191 -5.56 1.39 8.47
N LEU A 192 -4.90 2.50 8.80
CA LEU A 192 -3.68 2.50 9.60
C LEU A 192 -3.98 2.37 11.08
#